data_56695d2c2ef7791c07698abfc0ead0be
#
_entry.id   56695d2c2ef7791c07698abfc0ead0be
#
_cell.length_a   1.000
_cell.length_b   1.000
_cell.length_c   1.000
_cell.angle_alpha   90.00
_cell.angle_beta   90.00
_cell.angle_gamma   90.00
#
_symmetry.space_group_name_H-M   'P 1'
#
loop_
_entity.id
_entity.type
_entity.pdbx_description
1 polymer ?
#
loop_
_entity_poly.entity_id
_entity_poly.type
_entity_poly.pdbx_seq_one_letter_code
_entity_poly.pdbx_strand_id
1 'polypeptide(L)'
;MEMTYPILTIDKSSVDKYLCNMVQDSNHRFKSWEYCYGAFNNLDNPTDHLALHLAFYLASWGMYRGSCGILWKDYTIHMGAVNIIRKFHSLRKEWFTMDDISQIMDLYGELKKYYNEIKYYKPENSTSPLNLAVTDTLITKIMLGTIGCVPALDGLFKQAFHCQGKQFDEELLKRIIDCSQSNKDTIQQCQRYISEKLHCFYPSMKVVDMYFWQKGFDDLQNKVTKNGKIR
;
A
#
# COMPACT_ATOMS: atom_id res chain seq x y z
N MET A 1 19.34 -6.90 24.11
CA MET A 1 20.18 -6.89 22.91
C MET A 1 19.38 -6.14 21.85
N GLU A 2 19.64 -4.83 21.67
CA GLU A 2 18.99 -4.05 20.62
C GLU A 2 19.41 -4.63 19.26
N MET A 3 18.46 -5.12 18.50
CA MET A 3 18.70 -5.52 17.11
C MET A 3 18.95 -4.24 16.30
N THR A 4 20.21 -3.92 16.04
CA THR A 4 20.56 -2.87 15.10
C THR A 4 20.24 -3.34 13.69
N TYR A 5 19.14 -2.85 13.15
CA TYR A 5 18.81 -3.06 11.74
C TYR A 5 19.73 -2.20 10.85
N PRO A 6 20.11 -2.69 9.65
CA PRO A 6 20.89 -1.85 8.74
C PRO A 6 20.09 -0.60 8.36
N ILE A 7 20.79 0.53 8.31
CA ILE A 7 20.21 1.80 7.81
C ILE A 7 19.85 1.58 6.34
N LEU A 8 18.57 1.67 6.03
CA LEU A 8 18.06 1.56 4.67
C LEU A 8 18.08 2.94 4.01
N THR A 9 18.87 3.08 2.96
CA THR A 9 19.01 4.35 2.22
C THR A 9 18.08 4.34 1.00
N ILE A 10 17.31 5.41 0.84
CA ILE A 10 16.45 5.65 -0.33
C ILE A 10 17.26 6.45 -1.35
N ASP A 11 17.22 6.04 -2.62
CA ASP A 11 17.79 6.77 -3.73
C ASP A 11 16.71 7.21 -4.74
N LYS A 12 16.99 8.31 -5.43
CA LYS A 12 16.06 8.88 -6.41
C LYS A 12 15.89 7.99 -7.65
N SER A 13 16.91 7.22 -8.03
CA SER A 13 16.92 6.48 -9.30
C SER A 13 15.82 5.41 -9.36
N SER A 14 15.55 4.73 -8.26
CA SER A 14 14.48 3.75 -8.16
C SER A 14 13.11 4.41 -8.25
N VAL A 15 12.94 5.58 -7.65
CA VAL A 15 11.70 6.37 -7.76
C VAL A 15 11.50 6.85 -9.21
N ASP A 16 12.56 7.29 -9.88
CA ASP A 16 12.51 7.69 -11.30
C ASP A 16 12.07 6.53 -12.21
N LYS A 17 12.60 5.33 -11.98
CA LYS A 17 12.19 4.13 -12.74
C LYS A 17 10.70 3.82 -12.55
N TYR A 18 10.20 3.90 -11.32
CA TYR A 18 8.78 3.72 -11.05
C TYR A 18 7.92 4.73 -11.82
N LEU A 19 8.33 6.01 -11.81
CA LEU A 19 7.62 7.10 -12.50
C LEU A 19 7.68 6.99 -14.02
N CYS A 20 8.79 6.51 -14.59
CA CYS A 20 8.94 6.35 -16.04
C CYS A 20 7.79 5.53 -16.64
N ASN A 21 7.32 4.48 -15.95
CA ASN A 21 6.18 3.69 -16.41
C ASN A 21 4.90 4.53 -16.56
N MET A 22 4.66 5.47 -15.64
CA MET A 22 3.46 6.33 -15.63
C MET A 22 3.56 7.47 -16.66
N VAL A 23 4.78 7.93 -16.94
CA VAL A 23 5.04 8.99 -17.94
C VAL A 23 4.94 8.43 -19.35
N GLN A 24 5.44 7.21 -19.58
CA GLN A 24 5.42 6.55 -20.89
C GLN A 24 4.02 6.08 -21.28
N ASP A 25 3.22 5.67 -20.30
CA ASP A 25 1.84 5.20 -20.50
C ASP A 25 0.87 6.00 -19.63
N SER A 26 0.09 6.89 -20.27
CA SER A 26 -0.89 7.71 -19.56
C SER A 26 -2.01 6.91 -18.89
N ASN A 27 -2.20 5.64 -19.27
CA ASN A 27 -3.19 4.73 -18.72
C ASN A 27 -2.56 3.64 -17.83
N HIS A 28 -1.28 3.80 -17.45
CA HIS A 28 -0.59 2.80 -16.65
C HIS A 28 -1.28 2.56 -15.31
N ARG A 29 -1.38 1.28 -14.91
CA ARG A 29 -2.09 0.85 -13.69
C ARG A 29 -1.64 1.54 -12.39
N PHE A 30 -0.42 2.08 -12.33
CA PHE A 30 0.08 2.78 -11.15
C PHE A 30 -0.73 4.04 -10.82
N LYS A 31 -1.36 4.67 -11.84
CA LYS A 31 -2.26 5.82 -11.65
C LYS A 31 -3.52 5.50 -10.85
N SER A 32 -3.87 4.21 -10.73
CA SER A 32 -5.00 3.80 -9.88
C SER A 32 -4.85 4.24 -8.42
N TRP A 33 -3.59 4.34 -7.93
CA TRP A 33 -3.31 4.89 -6.61
C TRP A 33 -3.67 6.37 -6.53
N GLU A 34 -3.29 7.18 -7.52
CA GLU A 34 -3.60 8.62 -7.57
C GLU A 34 -5.10 8.87 -7.55
N TYR A 35 -5.85 8.12 -8.37
CA TYR A 35 -7.31 8.25 -8.42
C TYR A 35 -7.95 7.87 -7.09
N CYS A 36 -7.50 6.79 -6.46
CA CYS A 36 -8.01 6.38 -5.17
C CYS A 36 -7.65 7.42 -4.10
N TYR A 37 -6.35 7.73 -3.95
CA TYR A 37 -5.87 8.68 -2.96
C TYR A 37 -6.50 10.06 -3.17
N GLY A 38 -6.64 10.52 -4.41
CA GLY A 38 -7.32 11.77 -4.77
C GLY A 38 -8.80 11.80 -4.38
N ALA A 39 -9.54 10.71 -4.62
CA ALA A 39 -10.96 10.63 -4.25
C ALA A 39 -11.18 10.80 -2.74
N PHE A 40 -10.27 10.25 -1.91
CA PHE A 40 -10.30 10.39 -0.46
C PHE A 40 -9.82 11.76 0.07
N ASN A 41 -9.46 12.73 -0.79
CA ASN A 41 -9.22 14.12 -0.37
C ASN A 41 -10.51 14.78 0.13
N ASN A 42 -11.65 14.42 -0.47
CA ASN A 42 -12.95 14.94 -0.07
C ASN A 42 -13.80 13.79 0.49
N LEU A 43 -13.95 13.73 1.81
CA LEU A 43 -14.73 12.73 2.51
C LEU A 43 -16.24 12.94 2.41
N ASP A 44 -16.70 14.11 1.89
CA ASP A 44 -18.12 14.35 1.60
C ASP A 44 -18.57 13.62 0.32
N ASN A 45 -17.63 13.11 -0.47
CA ASN A 45 -17.96 12.22 -1.57
C ASN A 45 -18.84 11.06 -1.09
N PRO A 46 -19.83 10.61 -1.89
CA PRO A 46 -20.67 9.47 -1.55
C PRO A 46 -19.85 8.24 -1.16
N THR A 47 -20.31 7.49 -0.18
CA THR A 47 -19.58 6.31 0.36
C THR A 47 -19.36 5.25 -0.71
N ASP A 48 -20.33 5.01 -1.58
CA ASP A 48 -20.26 4.09 -2.71
C ASP A 48 -19.21 4.53 -3.75
N HIS A 49 -19.12 5.83 -4.03
CA HIS A 49 -18.11 6.39 -4.91
C HIS A 49 -16.69 6.16 -4.37
N LEU A 50 -16.45 6.44 -3.08
CA LEU A 50 -15.18 6.17 -2.44
C LEU A 50 -14.85 4.65 -2.42
N ALA A 51 -15.85 3.81 -2.16
CA ALA A 51 -15.71 2.36 -2.19
C ALA A 51 -15.35 1.83 -3.58
N LEU A 52 -15.92 2.41 -4.64
CA LEU A 52 -15.60 2.06 -6.03
C LEU A 52 -14.14 2.42 -6.39
N HIS A 53 -13.67 3.61 -6.00
CA HIS A 53 -12.27 4.00 -6.20
C HIS A 53 -11.30 3.07 -5.46
N LEU A 54 -11.63 2.70 -4.22
CA LEU A 54 -10.85 1.75 -3.44
C LEU A 54 -10.82 0.37 -4.09
N ALA A 55 -11.97 -0.14 -4.55
CA ALA A 55 -12.07 -1.42 -5.23
C ALA A 55 -11.22 -1.45 -6.51
N PHE A 56 -11.32 -0.42 -7.34
CA PHE A 56 -10.54 -0.33 -8.59
C PHE A 56 -9.02 -0.30 -8.31
N TYR A 57 -8.59 0.49 -7.32
CA TYR A 57 -7.19 0.50 -6.90
C TYR A 57 -6.73 -0.89 -6.45
N LEU A 58 -7.48 -1.56 -5.57
CA LEU A 58 -7.16 -2.90 -5.09
C LEU A 58 -7.11 -3.94 -6.21
N ALA A 59 -8.05 -3.85 -7.18
CA ALA A 59 -8.05 -4.72 -8.36
C ALA A 59 -6.83 -4.50 -9.24
N SER A 60 -6.45 -3.25 -9.50
CA SER A 60 -5.25 -2.88 -10.28
C SER A 60 -3.96 -3.41 -9.66
N TRP A 61 -3.93 -3.60 -8.33
CA TRP A 61 -2.81 -4.15 -7.59
C TRP A 61 -2.99 -5.64 -7.23
N GLY A 62 -3.91 -6.32 -7.93
CA GLY A 62 -4.08 -7.77 -7.87
C GLY A 62 -4.64 -8.29 -6.55
N MET A 63 -5.41 -7.49 -5.80
CA MET A 63 -6.04 -7.95 -4.57
C MET A 63 -7.35 -8.71 -4.85
N TYR A 64 -7.98 -8.51 -6.00
CA TYR A 64 -9.15 -9.28 -6.44
C TYR A 64 -8.71 -10.63 -7.01
N ARG A 65 -8.30 -11.54 -6.10
CA ARG A 65 -7.87 -12.90 -6.40
C ARG A 65 -8.76 -13.91 -5.68
N GLY A 66 -8.95 -15.08 -6.31
CA GLY A 66 -9.77 -16.14 -5.74
C GLY A 66 -9.24 -16.68 -4.39
N SER A 67 -7.93 -16.57 -4.16
CA SER A 67 -7.30 -17.02 -2.91
C SER A 67 -7.65 -16.16 -1.68
N CYS A 68 -8.01 -14.88 -1.85
CA CYS A 68 -8.39 -14.02 -0.74
C CYS A 68 -9.92 -13.89 -0.56
N GLY A 69 -10.71 -14.39 -1.50
CA GLY A 69 -12.17 -14.33 -1.46
C GLY A 69 -12.79 -13.02 -1.96
N ILE A 70 -12.02 -11.91 -2.08
CA ILE A 70 -12.53 -10.62 -2.58
C ILE A 70 -13.02 -10.72 -4.03
N LEU A 71 -12.44 -11.62 -4.85
CA LEU A 71 -12.88 -11.86 -6.22
C LEU A 71 -14.39 -12.17 -6.33
N TRP A 72 -14.98 -12.77 -5.29
CA TRP A 72 -16.37 -13.17 -5.23
C TRP A 72 -17.29 -12.10 -4.64
N LYS A 73 -16.79 -10.88 -4.49
CA LYS A 73 -17.50 -9.74 -3.94
C LYS A 73 -17.47 -8.56 -4.89
N ASP A 74 -18.52 -7.77 -4.86
CA ASP A 74 -18.53 -6.47 -5.51
C ASP A 74 -17.86 -5.39 -4.63
N TYR A 75 -17.77 -4.17 -5.14
CA TYR A 75 -17.11 -3.06 -4.48
C TYR A 75 -17.80 -2.59 -3.19
N THR A 76 -19.08 -2.92 -3.00
CA THR A 76 -19.88 -2.45 -1.85
C THR A 76 -19.34 -2.99 -0.52
N ILE A 77 -18.58 -4.10 -0.55
CA ILE A 77 -17.90 -4.60 0.65
C ILE A 77 -16.90 -3.59 1.25
N HIS A 78 -16.48 -2.60 0.48
CA HIS A 78 -15.56 -1.56 0.96
C HIS A 78 -16.27 -0.37 1.62
N MET A 79 -17.60 -0.28 1.56
CA MET A 79 -18.35 0.83 2.16
C MET A 79 -18.13 0.94 3.67
N GLY A 80 -18.08 -0.19 4.39
CA GLY A 80 -17.77 -0.18 5.82
C GLY A 80 -16.34 0.27 6.11
N ALA A 81 -15.38 -0.11 5.26
CA ALA A 81 -14.01 0.37 5.35
C ALA A 81 -13.92 1.89 5.11
N VAL A 82 -14.69 2.45 4.18
CA VAL A 82 -14.79 3.92 3.98
C VAL A 82 -15.25 4.62 5.25
N ASN A 83 -16.24 4.06 5.95
CA ASN A 83 -16.73 4.64 7.20
C ASN A 83 -15.67 4.58 8.33
N ILE A 84 -14.86 3.53 8.37
CA ILE A 84 -13.71 3.44 9.29
C ILE A 84 -12.67 4.51 8.92
N ILE A 85 -12.27 4.60 7.66
CA ILE A 85 -11.26 5.54 7.16
C ILE A 85 -11.63 7.00 7.49
N ARG A 86 -12.92 7.36 7.39
CA ARG A 86 -13.41 8.70 7.76
C ARG A 86 -13.08 9.10 9.19
N LYS A 87 -13.11 8.16 10.15
CA LYS A 87 -12.75 8.43 11.55
C LYS A 87 -11.28 8.76 11.73
N PHE A 88 -10.41 8.24 10.86
CA PHE A 88 -8.96 8.37 10.94
C PHE A 88 -8.39 9.37 9.91
N HIS A 89 -9.21 10.26 9.37
CA HIS A 89 -8.76 11.20 8.35
C HIS A 89 -7.65 12.15 8.82
N SER A 90 -7.55 12.40 10.12
CA SER A 90 -6.46 13.16 10.73
C SER A 90 -5.08 12.58 10.48
N LEU A 91 -4.98 11.26 10.21
CA LEU A 91 -3.76 10.58 9.78
C LEU A 91 -3.36 10.89 8.33
N ARG A 92 -4.19 11.62 7.56
CA ARG A 92 -3.84 11.99 6.19
C ARG A 92 -2.94 13.22 6.19
N LYS A 93 -1.65 12.99 6.36
CA LYS A 93 -0.62 14.01 6.45
C LYS A 93 0.64 13.61 5.66
N GLU A 94 1.56 14.54 5.52
CA GLU A 94 2.78 14.35 4.73
C GLU A 94 3.81 13.46 5.44
N TRP A 95 4.00 13.68 6.75
CA TRP A 95 5.03 13.03 7.54
C TRP A 95 4.45 12.38 8.79
N PHE A 96 5.09 11.27 9.20
CA PHE A 96 4.69 10.48 10.36
C PHE A 96 5.84 10.41 11.37
N THR A 97 5.48 10.37 12.65
CA THR A 97 6.38 10.27 13.81
C THR A 97 5.99 9.08 14.69
N MET A 98 6.76 8.84 15.73
CA MET A 98 6.45 7.79 16.71
C MET A 98 5.11 8.02 17.43
N ASP A 99 4.68 9.28 17.56
CA ASP A 99 3.40 9.64 18.20
C ASP A 99 2.18 9.16 17.39
N ASP A 100 2.36 8.88 16.11
CA ASP A 100 1.28 8.42 15.23
C ASP A 100 1.04 6.91 15.29
N ILE A 101 1.96 6.16 15.89
CA ILE A 101 1.96 4.70 15.87
C ILE A 101 0.66 4.13 16.41
N SER A 102 0.22 4.59 17.58
CA SER A 102 -1.02 4.10 18.20
C SER A 102 -2.21 4.26 17.26
N GLN A 103 -2.39 5.46 16.71
CA GLN A 103 -3.52 5.76 15.83
C GLN A 103 -3.46 5.00 14.50
N ILE A 104 -2.26 4.77 13.95
CA ILE A 104 -2.05 3.94 12.75
C ILE A 104 -2.39 2.47 13.04
N MET A 105 -1.98 1.95 14.20
CA MET A 105 -2.29 0.58 14.61
C MET A 105 -3.78 0.38 14.91
N ASP A 106 -4.46 1.39 15.47
CA ASP A 106 -5.91 1.37 15.68
C ASP A 106 -6.66 1.30 14.34
N LEU A 107 -6.27 2.13 13.35
CA LEU A 107 -6.83 2.06 11.99
C LEU A 107 -6.62 0.67 11.37
N TYR A 108 -5.40 0.13 11.48
CA TYR A 108 -5.09 -1.21 10.98
C TYR A 108 -5.98 -2.27 11.65
N GLY A 109 -6.13 -2.21 12.96
CA GLY A 109 -6.95 -3.13 13.74
C GLY A 109 -8.43 -3.08 13.38
N GLU A 110 -9.02 -1.87 13.27
CA GLU A 110 -10.41 -1.69 12.86
C GLU A 110 -10.67 -2.22 11.43
N LEU A 111 -9.79 -1.92 10.49
CA LEU A 111 -9.90 -2.44 9.12
C LEU A 111 -9.77 -3.96 9.08
N LYS A 112 -8.77 -4.52 9.77
CA LYS A 112 -8.55 -5.98 9.82
C LYS A 112 -9.74 -6.71 10.42
N LYS A 113 -10.31 -6.18 11.51
CA LYS A 113 -11.52 -6.71 12.15
C LYS A 113 -12.69 -6.69 11.17
N TYR A 114 -12.95 -5.55 10.53
CA TYR A 114 -14.04 -5.39 9.57
C TYR A 114 -13.97 -6.42 8.45
N TYR A 115 -12.81 -6.57 7.79
CA TYR A 115 -12.68 -7.51 6.68
C TYR A 115 -12.74 -8.98 7.12
N ASN A 116 -12.31 -9.32 8.34
CA ASN A 116 -12.41 -10.67 8.88
C ASN A 116 -13.87 -11.12 9.13
N GLU A 117 -14.79 -10.18 9.31
CA GLU A 117 -16.22 -10.47 9.50
C GLU A 117 -16.95 -10.71 8.17
N ILE A 118 -16.35 -10.34 7.03
CA ILE A 118 -16.94 -10.51 5.70
C ILE A 118 -16.87 -11.97 5.27
N LYS A 119 -18.02 -12.51 4.88
CA LYS A 119 -18.15 -13.88 4.37
C LYS A 119 -18.46 -13.89 2.88
N TYR A 120 -18.01 -14.93 2.19
CA TYR A 120 -18.30 -15.16 0.78
C TYR A 120 -18.66 -16.62 0.50
N TYR A 121 -19.32 -16.86 -0.62
CA TYR A 121 -19.62 -18.19 -1.14
C TYR A 121 -18.82 -18.41 -2.43
N LYS A 122 -18.20 -19.57 -2.58
CA LYS A 122 -17.63 -19.97 -3.88
C LYS A 122 -18.77 -20.49 -4.76
N PRO A 123 -18.75 -20.20 -6.10
CA PRO A 123 -19.83 -20.61 -7.00
C PRO A 123 -19.99 -22.14 -7.10
N GLU A 124 -18.94 -22.91 -6.88
CA GLU A 124 -18.93 -24.35 -7.06
C GLU A 124 -19.05 -25.05 -5.71
N ASN A 125 -20.26 -25.56 -5.40
CA ASN A 125 -20.55 -26.53 -4.33
C ASN A 125 -20.27 -26.12 -2.87
N SER A 126 -20.15 -24.85 -2.55
CA SER A 126 -20.00 -24.43 -1.16
C SER A 126 -21.37 -24.30 -0.48
N THR A 127 -21.68 -25.24 0.41
CA THR A 127 -22.90 -25.20 1.24
C THR A 127 -22.78 -24.24 2.43
N SER A 128 -21.57 -23.80 2.75
CA SER A 128 -21.29 -22.92 3.87
C SER A 128 -20.44 -21.71 3.46
N PRO A 129 -20.65 -20.53 4.08
CA PRO A 129 -19.85 -19.35 3.83
C PRO A 129 -18.41 -19.51 4.32
N LEU A 130 -17.47 -18.95 3.56
CA LEU A 130 -16.05 -18.87 3.90
C LEU A 130 -15.71 -17.45 4.36
N ASN A 131 -14.74 -17.31 5.25
CA ASN A 131 -14.20 -16.00 5.63
C ASN A 131 -13.19 -15.52 4.58
N LEU A 132 -13.08 -14.20 4.39
CA LEU A 132 -12.00 -13.63 3.60
C LEU A 132 -10.63 -13.99 4.19
N ALA A 133 -9.66 -14.28 3.33
CA ALA A 133 -8.26 -14.39 3.76
C ALA A 133 -7.65 -12.99 3.87
N VAL A 134 -7.83 -12.36 5.04
CA VAL A 134 -7.37 -11.00 5.33
C VAL A 134 -5.88 -11.01 5.64
N THR A 135 -5.10 -10.39 4.76
CA THR A 135 -3.64 -10.30 4.90
C THR A 135 -3.19 -8.88 5.24
N ASP A 136 -2.01 -8.75 5.84
CA ASP A 136 -1.39 -7.43 6.07
C ASP A 136 -1.21 -6.66 4.75
N THR A 137 -0.93 -7.36 3.65
CA THR A 137 -0.85 -6.75 2.32
C THR A 137 -2.17 -6.09 1.91
N LEU A 138 -3.32 -6.72 2.16
CA LEU A 138 -4.62 -6.12 1.85
C LEU A 138 -4.83 -4.85 2.67
N ILE A 139 -4.67 -4.95 4.00
CA ILE A 139 -4.96 -3.84 4.91
C ILE A 139 -4.01 -2.67 4.66
N THR A 140 -2.71 -2.93 4.53
CA THR A 140 -1.73 -1.85 4.27
C THR A 140 -1.90 -1.23 2.88
N LYS A 141 -2.35 -1.97 1.86
CA LYS A 141 -2.76 -1.38 0.57
C LYS A 141 -3.95 -0.44 0.74
N ILE A 142 -4.97 -0.83 1.49
CA ILE A 142 -6.11 0.06 1.79
C ILE A 142 -5.62 1.33 2.47
N MET A 143 -4.81 1.22 3.52
CA MET A 143 -4.26 2.37 4.24
C MET A 143 -3.40 3.27 3.34
N LEU A 144 -2.56 2.68 2.46
CA LEU A 144 -1.76 3.45 1.49
C LEU A 144 -2.63 4.17 0.47
N GLY A 145 -3.65 3.50 -0.06
CA GLY A 145 -4.50 4.04 -1.13
C GLY A 145 -5.48 5.12 -0.66
N THR A 146 -5.75 5.21 0.63
CA THR A 146 -6.78 6.11 1.20
C THR A 146 -6.19 7.20 2.09
N ILE A 147 -5.39 6.83 3.06
CA ILE A 147 -4.76 7.74 4.05
C ILE A 147 -3.31 8.07 3.67
N GLY A 148 -2.57 7.10 3.09
CA GLY A 148 -1.16 7.28 2.75
C GLY A 148 -0.22 7.18 3.95
N CYS A 149 -0.63 6.53 5.06
CA CYS A 149 0.10 6.53 6.33
C CYS A 149 1.11 5.39 6.47
N VAL A 150 1.07 4.38 5.62
CA VAL A 150 2.01 3.26 5.60
C VAL A 150 2.26 2.81 4.16
N PRO A 151 3.42 2.21 3.83
CA PRO A 151 3.62 1.54 2.55
C PRO A 151 2.81 0.23 2.46
N ALA A 152 2.59 -0.27 1.26
CA ALA A 152 1.94 -1.57 1.03
C ALA A 152 2.92 -2.71 1.32
N LEU A 153 2.64 -3.56 2.30
CA LEU A 153 3.49 -4.68 2.68
C LEU A 153 3.30 -5.89 1.75
N ASP A 154 3.53 -5.71 0.45
CA ASP A 154 3.52 -6.83 -0.49
C ASP A 154 4.89 -7.55 -0.55
N GLY A 155 4.97 -8.61 -1.35
CA GLY A 155 6.16 -9.45 -1.42
C GLY A 155 7.42 -8.69 -1.88
N LEU A 156 7.29 -7.74 -2.82
CA LEU A 156 8.41 -6.96 -3.35
C LEU A 156 8.91 -5.96 -2.30
N PHE A 157 7.99 -5.24 -1.66
CA PHE A 157 8.33 -4.35 -0.55
C PHE A 157 9.02 -5.12 0.58
N LYS A 158 8.42 -6.21 1.05
CA LYS A 158 8.97 -7.03 2.15
C LYS A 158 10.35 -7.57 1.84
N GLN A 159 10.61 -7.96 0.59
CA GLN A 159 11.93 -8.42 0.15
C GLN A 159 12.96 -7.29 0.25
N ALA A 160 12.68 -6.13 -0.34
CA ALA A 160 13.62 -5.02 -0.39
C ALA A 160 13.81 -4.33 0.97
N PHE A 161 12.78 -4.33 1.83
CA PHE A 161 12.82 -3.79 3.19
C PHE A 161 13.38 -4.79 4.22
N HIS A 162 13.75 -6.01 3.81
CA HIS A 162 14.25 -7.09 4.68
C HIS A 162 13.31 -7.43 5.84
N CYS A 163 12.02 -7.62 5.55
CA CYS A 163 11.00 -7.99 6.52
C CYS A 163 10.12 -9.18 6.06
N GLN A 164 10.68 -10.09 5.26
CA GLN A 164 9.99 -11.31 4.84
C GLN A 164 9.58 -12.14 6.06
N GLY A 165 8.35 -12.68 6.01
CA GLY A 165 7.81 -13.49 7.12
C GLY A 165 7.33 -12.67 8.33
N LYS A 166 7.62 -11.37 8.42
CA LYS A 166 7.10 -10.54 9.49
C LYS A 166 5.64 -10.13 9.23
N GLN A 167 4.86 -10.09 10.31
CA GLN A 167 3.54 -9.47 10.34
C GLN A 167 3.68 -7.95 10.49
N PHE A 168 2.61 -7.22 10.17
CA PHE A 168 2.54 -5.80 10.46
C PHE A 168 2.22 -5.60 11.93
N ASP A 169 3.16 -5.03 12.65
CA ASP A 169 3.10 -4.71 14.07
C ASP A 169 3.77 -3.36 14.35
N GLU A 170 3.74 -2.94 15.61
CA GLU A 170 4.36 -1.69 16.04
C GLU A 170 5.87 -1.64 15.77
N GLU A 171 6.59 -2.76 15.94
CA GLU A 171 8.05 -2.81 15.72
C GLU A 171 8.39 -2.55 14.25
N LEU A 172 7.65 -3.21 13.33
CA LEU A 172 7.84 -2.98 11.90
C LEU A 172 7.43 -1.57 11.50
N LEU A 173 6.34 -1.03 12.07
CA LEU A 173 5.91 0.35 11.81
C LEU A 173 6.95 1.36 12.29
N LYS A 174 7.54 1.19 13.48
CA LYS A 174 8.66 2.01 13.99
C LYS A 174 9.82 2.02 13.00
N ARG A 175 10.23 0.87 12.52
CA ARG A 175 11.32 0.76 11.51
C ARG A 175 10.98 1.49 10.21
N ILE A 176 9.74 1.44 9.74
CA ILE A 176 9.30 2.14 8.53
C ILE A 176 9.34 3.66 8.76
N ILE A 177 8.87 4.14 9.91
CA ILE A 177 8.91 5.55 10.27
C ILE A 177 10.36 6.03 10.39
N ASP A 178 11.23 5.29 11.09
CA ASP A 178 12.66 5.61 11.22
C ASP A 178 13.35 5.69 9.85
N CYS A 179 13.07 4.72 8.96
CA CYS A 179 13.59 4.75 7.60
C CYS A 179 13.12 6.01 6.85
N SER A 180 11.85 6.37 6.97
CA SER A 180 11.31 7.60 6.35
C SER A 180 12.00 8.86 6.89
N GLN A 181 12.15 8.96 8.21
CA GLN A 181 12.78 10.12 8.86
C GLN A 181 14.27 10.22 8.53
N SER A 182 15.00 9.11 8.54
CA SER A 182 16.44 9.07 8.20
C SER A 182 16.72 9.43 6.73
N ASN A 183 15.73 9.31 5.85
CA ASN A 183 15.83 9.65 4.43
C ASN A 183 15.03 10.91 4.04
N LYS A 184 14.70 11.77 5.02
CA LYS A 184 13.78 12.90 4.84
C LYS A 184 14.15 13.79 3.66
N ASP A 185 15.41 14.20 3.55
CA ASP A 185 15.88 15.10 2.49
C ASP A 185 15.72 14.47 1.10
N THR A 186 16.06 13.19 0.96
CA THR A 186 15.91 12.47 -0.30
C THR A 186 14.42 12.29 -0.67
N ILE A 187 13.57 11.95 0.31
CA ILE A 187 12.13 11.83 0.10
C ILE A 187 11.54 13.17 -0.35
N GLN A 188 11.90 14.28 0.28
CA GLN A 188 11.45 15.62 -0.12
C GLN A 188 11.91 16.01 -1.53
N GLN A 189 13.14 15.62 -1.93
CA GLN A 189 13.59 15.80 -3.31
C GLN A 189 12.74 14.99 -4.29
N CYS A 190 12.43 13.72 -3.94
CA CYS A 190 11.53 12.89 -4.75
C CYS A 190 10.12 13.49 -4.84
N GLN A 191 9.56 13.99 -3.74
CA GLN A 191 8.23 14.61 -3.70
C GLN A 191 8.16 15.84 -4.63
N ARG A 192 9.17 16.72 -4.58
CA ARG A 192 9.25 17.87 -5.49
C ARG A 192 9.31 17.43 -6.94
N TYR A 193 10.17 16.47 -7.26
CA TYR A 193 10.31 15.93 -8.60
C TYR A 193 9.01 15.29 -9.12
N ILE A 194 8.31 14.52 -8.27
CA ILE A 194 7.01 13.92 -8.59
C ILE A 194 5.97 15.02 -8.89
N SER A 195 5.91 16.03 -8.03
CA SER A 195 4.98 17.16 -8.20
C SER A 195 5.22 17.91 -9.51
N GLU A 196 6.47 18.12 -9.89
CA GLU A 196 6.83 18.75 -11.16
C GLU A 196 6.43 17.91 -12.38
N LYS A 197 6.52 16.58 -12.28
CA LYS A 197 6.26 15.67 -13.41
C LYS A 197 4.80 15.27 -13.55
N LEU A 198 4.09 15.06 -12.43
CA LEU A 198 2.74 14.51 -12.41
C LEU A 198 1.68 15.52 -11.94
N HIS A 199 2.09 16.71 -11.50
CA HIS A 199 1.21 17.76 -10.94
C HIS A 199 0.32 17.27 -9.79
N CYS A 200 0.82 16.32 -9.00
CA CYS A 200 0.12 15.76 -7.85
C CYS A 200 1.07 15.55 -6.66
N PHE A 201 0.49 15.51 -5.47
CA PHE A 201 1.23 15.36 -4.21
C PHE A 201 1.28 13.89 -3.79
N TYR A 202 2.49 13.42 -3.42
CA TYR A 202 2.70 12.09 -2.85
C TYR A 202 3.20 12.22 -1.41
N PRO A 203 2.51 11.61 -0.42
CA PRO A 203 2.98 11.59 0.96
C PRO A 203 4.26 10.76 1.11
N SER A 204 5.01 11.01 2.18
CA SER A 204 6.30 10.35 2.43
C SER A 204 6.24 8.81 2.34
N MET A 205 5.18 8.20 2.93
CA MET A 205 5.02 6.75 2.90
C MET A 205 4.73 6.19 1.51
N LYS A 206 4.14 7.00 0.60
CA LYS A 206 4.01 6.59 -0.82
C LYS A 206 5.35 6.59 -1.53
N VAL A 207 6.23 7.55 -1.24
CA VAL A 207 7.60 7.58 -1.81
C VAL A 207 8.41 6.38 -1.27
N VAL A 208 8.30 6.07 0.02
CA VAL A 208 8.90 4.86 0.62
C VAL A 208 8.39 3.59 -0.07
N ASP A 209 7.06 3.48 -0.30
CA ASP A 209 6.44 2.38 -1.02
C ASP A 209 7.02 2.20 -2.43
N MET A 210 7.08 3.28 -3.19
CA MET A 210 7.58 3.27 -4.58
C MET A 210 9.03 2.79 -4.65
N TYR A 211 9.88 3.32 -3.76
CA TYR A 211 11.29 2.96 -3.72
C TYR A 211 11.49 1.47 -3.46
N PHE A 212 10.94 0.96 -2.36
CA PHE A 212 11.17 -0.43 -1.97
C PHE A 212 10.46 -1.41 -2.90
N TRP A 213 9.28 -1.04 -3.43
CA TRP A 213 8.61 -1.85 -4.44
C TRP A 213 9.46 -1.96 -5.71
N GLN A 214 9.97 -0.84 -6.24
CA GLN A 214 10.81 -0.83 -7.45
C GLN A 214 12.11 -1.61 -7.24
N LYS A 215 12.77 -1.41 -6.11
CA LYS A 215 13.98 -2.16 -5.75
C LYS A 215 13.72 -3.67 -5.70
N GLY A 216 12.64 -4.10 -5.06
CA GLY A 216 12.26 -5.51 -5.02
C GLY A 216 11.93 -6.07 -6.40
N PHE A 217 11.31 -5.26 -7.27
CA PHE A 217 11.05 -5.63 -8.65
C PHE A 217 12.34 -5.78 -9.46
N ASP A 218 13.27 -4.84 -9.37
CA ASP A 218 14.58 -4.90 -10.04
C ASP A 218 15.37 -6.14 -9.60
N ASP A 219 15.38 -6.43 -8.30
CA ASP A 219 16.06 -7.61 -7.75
C ASP A 219 15.45 -8.93 -8.28
N LEU A 220 14.12 -8.98 -8.42
CA LEU A 220 13.44 -10.14 -9.00
C LEU A 220 13.81 -10.32 -10.47
N GLN A 221 13.79 -9.26 -11.27
CA GLN A 221 14.19 -9.31 -12.69
C GLN A 221 15.62 -9.76 -12.87
N ASN A 222 16.55 -9.28 -12.05
CA ASN A 222 17.96 -9.67 -12.09
C ASN A 222 18.15 -11.17 -11.78
N LYS A 223 17.37 -11.75 -10.86
CA LYS A 223 17.41 -13.19 -10.55
C LYS A 223 16.90 -14.02 -11.74
N VAL A 224 15.80 -13.60 -12.37
CA VAL A 224 15.23 -14.30 -13.55
C VAL A 224 16.23 -14.28 -14.71
N THR A 225 16.87 -13.15 -14.98
CA THR A 225 17.87 -13.00 -16.06
C THR A 225 19.10 -13.87 -15.81
N LYS A 226 19.57 -13.97 -14.56
CA LYS A 226 20.71 -14.82 -14.21
C LYS A 226 20.36 -16.32 -14.36
N ASN A 227 19.16 -16.72 -13.94
CA ASN A 227 18.71 -18.12 -14.04
C ASN A 227 18.36 -18.52 -15.48
N GLY A 228 17.91 -17.59 -16.33
CA GLY A 228 17.62 -17.82 -17.75
C GLY A 228 18.86 -17.94 -18.64
N LYS A 229 20.05 -17.55 -18.17
CA LYS A 229 21.32 -17.74 -18.87
C LYS A 229 21.99 -19.10 -18.64
N ILE A 230 21.35 -19.97 -17.83
CA ILE A 230 21.86 -21.31 -17.49
C ILE A 230 21.06 -22.43 -18.25
N ARG A 231 20.26 -22.03 -19.25
CA ARG A 231 19.57 -22.98 -20.15
C ARG A 231 19.99 -22.81 -21.58
#